data_07b24bde43cf8326284b25a9e16788ac
#
_entry.id   07b24bde43cf8326284b25a9e16788ac
#
_cell.length_a   1.000
_cell.length_b   1.000
_cell.length_c   1.000
_cell.angle_alpha   90.00
_cell.angle_beta   90.00
_cell.angle_gamma   90.00
#
_symmetry.space_group_name_H-M   'P 1'
#
loop_
_entity.id
_entity.type
_entity.pdbx_description
1 polymer ?
#
loop_
_entity_poly.entity_id
_entity_poly.type
_entity_poly.pdbx_seq_one_letter_code
_entity_poly.pdbx_strand_id
1 'polypeptide(L)'
;MKAFSNHFASVYCLLDITAPRVAPLRAGMARKPAKRSCSYLMSMSYLSLIVVTMVIGMGATWYVNRQINKYLRVPASTRITGAQMAERMLAANGVTGVQIHRGGPQQDHFDPRSNSITLDPDAFGGTSITAIATACHEVGHACQFAEGYAPMKIRGALVPAVNFASNAWVFLLHENADHQQE
;
A
#
# COMPACT_ATOMS: atom_id res chain seq x y z
N MET A 1 6.60 5.18 5.76
CA MET A 1 6.06 6.24 4.89
C MET A 1 6.60 6.28 3.46
N LYS A 2 7.84 5.89 3.17
CA LYS A 2 8.35 5.83 1.77
C LYS A 2 7.74 4.70 0.91
N ALA A 3 7.30 3.60 1.49
CA ALA A 3 6.69 2.50 0.74
C ALA A 3 5.30 2.83 0.17
N PHE A 4 4.56 3.73 0.81
CA PHE A 4 3.25 4.18 0.32
C PHE A 4 3.37 5.22 -0.81
N SER A 5 4.45 6.01 -0.83
CA SER A 5 4.72 7.02 -1.86
C SER A 5 5.05 6.39 -3.22
N ASN A 6 5.73 5.24 -3.25
CA ASN A 6 6.12 4.58 -4.51
C ASN A 6 4.95 3.86 -5.20
N HIS A 7 3.89 3.48 -4.47
CA HIS A 7 2.70 2.86 -5.09
C HIS A 7 1.79 3.90 -5.76
N PHE A 8 1.79 5.14 -5.28
CA PHE A 8 0.98 6.20 -5.89
C PHE A 8 1.55 6.67 -7.24
N ALA A 9 2.87 6.73 -7.40
CA ALA A 9 3.49 7.12 -8.65
C ALA A 9 3.21 6.14 -9.81
N SER A 10 3.01 4.85 -9.52
CA SER A 10 2.70 3.81 -10.53
C SER A 10 1.28 3.90 -11.08
N VAL A 11 0.34 4.47 -10.32
CA VAL A 11 -1.07 4.60 -10.74
C VAL A 11 -1.24 5.75 -11.74
N TYR A 12 -0.38 6.76 -11.71
CA TYR A 12 -0.48 7.90 -12.63
C TYR A 12 -0.05 7.59 -14.07
N CYS A 13 0.77 6.56 -14.28
CA CYS A 13 1.19 6.16 -15.62
C CYS A 13 0.14 5.30 -16.36
N LEU A 14 -0.91 4.83 -15.67
CA LEU A 14 -1.86 3.83 -16.16
C LEU A 14 -3.04 4.42 -16.95
N LEU A 15 -3.18 5.74 -17.03
CA LEU A 15 -4.45 6.36 -17.43
C LEU A 15 -4.41 7.17 -18.75
N ASP A 16 -3.28 7.15 -19.47
CA ASP A 16 -3.14 7.93 -20.71
C ASP A 16 -3.33 7.13 -22.03
N ILE A 17 -3.72 5.85 -21.95
CA ILE A 17 -3.78 4.97 -23.12
C ILE A 17 -5.15 4.36 -23.29
N THR A 18 -6.14 5.11 -23.77
CA THR A 18 -7.27 4.54 -24.54
C THR A 18 -7.99 5.62 -25.35
N ALA A 19 -7.40 6.04 -26.46
CA ALA A 19 -8.17 6.67 -27.53
C ALA A 19 -7.91 5.94 -28.86
N PRO A 20 -8.86 5.19 -29.40
CA PRO A 20 -8.70 4.59 -30.72
C PRO A 20 -8.70 5.70 -31.79
N ARG A 21 -7.59 5.79 -32.56
CA ARG A 21 -7.53 6.60 -33.77
C ARG A 21 -8.30 5.87 -34.87
N VAL A 22 -9.45 6.42 -35.24
CA VAL A 22 -10.15 6.03 -36.48
C VAL A 22 -9.61 6.90 -37.63
N ALA A 23 -9.14 6.23 -38.69
CA ALA A 23 -8.60 6.84 -39.89
C ALA A 23 -9.63 7.70 -40.64
N PRO A 24 -9.19 8.72 -41.44
CA PRO A 24 -10.12 9.64 -42.08
C PRO A 24 -10.64 9.09 -43.44
N LEU A 25 -11.95 8.98 -43.59
CA LEU A 25 -12.59 8.87 -44.87
C LEU A 25 -13.08 10.25 -45.34
N ARG A 26 -12.64 10.58 -46.54
CA ARG A 26 -12.87 11.73 -47.46
C ARG A 26 -14.10 12.63 -47.23
N ALA A 27 -13.75 13.89 -47.21
CA ALA A 27 -14.31 15.05 -47.93
C ALA A 27 -15.81 15.31 -47.98
N GLY A 28 -16.19 16.46 -47.44
CA GLY A 28 -17.37 17.20 -47.85
C GLY A 28 -18.21 17.70 -46.67
N MET A 29 -18.14 19.03 -46.48
CA MET A 29 -18.99 19.87 -45.63
C MET A 29 -18.49 20.11 -44.20
N ALA A 30 -18.07 21.33 -44.03
CA ALA A 30 -17.69 21.95 -42.78
C ALA A 30 -18.83 21.89 -41.73
N ARG A 31 -18.62 21.09 -40.68
CA ARG A 31 -19.22 21.27 -39.36
C ARG A 31 -18.12 21.14 -38.32
N LYS A 32 -17.61 22.27 -37.90
CA LYS A 32 -16.82 22.43 -36.65
C LYS A 32 -17.77 22.43 -35.45
N PRO A 33 -17.33 22.22 -34.26
CA PRO A 33 -16.55 21.18 -33.60
C PRO A 33 -17.21 20.71 -32.30
N ALA A 34 -17.92 19.60 -32.30
CA ALA A 34 -18.45 18.99 -31.07
C ALA A 34 -17.38 18.16 -30.28
N LYS A 35 -16.23 17.88 -30.91
CA LYS A 35 -15.22 16.99 -30.30
C LYS A 35 -14.40 17.58 -29.17
N ARG A 36 -14.21 18.93 -29.12
CA ARG A 36 -13.38 19.57 -28.08
C ARG A 36 -14.05 19.61 -26.70
N SER A 37 -15.36 19.80 -26.65
CA SER A 37 -16.07 19.89 -25.36
C SER A 37 -16.12 18.57 -24.60
N CYS A 38 -16.24 17.43 -25.30
CA CYS A 38 -16.32 16.13 -24.66
C CYS A 38 -14.96 15.67 -24.08
N SER A 39 -13.87 15.98 -24.78
CA SER A 39 -12.53 15.68 -24.30
C SER A 39 -12.15 16.51 -23.05
N TYR A 40 -12.50 17.79 -23.02
CA TYR A 40 -12.28 18.63 -21.85
C TYR A 40 -13.13 18.24 -20.65
N LEU A 41 -14.37 17.83 -20.85
CA LEU A 41 -15.26 17.38 -19.79
C LEU A 41 -14.75 16.06 -19.15
N MET A 42 -14.28 15.13 -19.97
CA MET A 42 -13.66 13.89 -19.45
C MET A 42 -12.36 14.17 -18.70
N SER A 43 -11.53 15.09 -19.21
CA SER A 43 -10.30 15.51 -18.54
C SER A 43 -10.57 16.19 -17.19
N MET A 44 -11.57 17.08 -17.12
CA MET A 44 -11.92 17.78 -15.87
C MET A 44 -12.53 16.84 -14.83
N SER A 45 -13.41 15.92 -15.24
CA SER A 45 -13.97 14.90 -14.33
C SER A 45 -12.90 13.97 -13.77
N TYR A 46 -11.91 13.64 -14.57
CA TYR A 46 -10.79 12.81 -14.16
C TYR A 46 -9.86 13.53 -13.19
N LEU A 47 -9.51 14.79 -13.47
CA LEU A 47 -8.72 15.63 -12.57
C LEU A 47 -9.44 15.82 -11.22
N SER A 48 -10.75 16.05 -11.23
CA SER A 48 -11.52 16.18 -9.99
C SER A 48 -11.50 14.90 -9.16
N LEU A 49 -11.59 13.73 -9.79
CA LEU A 49 -11.50 12.45 -9.11
C LEU A 49 -10.12 12.26 -8.45
N ILE A 50 -9.04 12.60 -9.17
CA ILE A 50 -7.67 12.54 -8.62
C ILE A 50 -7.53 13.47 -7.42
N VAL A 51 -7.98 14.72 -7.55
CA VAL A 51 -7.88 15.69 -6.45
C VAL A 51 -8.67 15.23 -5.23
N VAL A 52 -9.89 14.74 -5.40
CA VAL A 52 -10.72 14.24 -4.30
C VAL A 52 -10.04 13.03 -3.62
N THR A 53 -9.55 12.07 -4.39
CA THR A 53 -8.86 10.90 -3.82
C THR A 53 -7.56 11.27 -3.11
N MET A 54 -6.80 12.24 -3.63
CA MET A 54 -5.61 12.76 -2.95
C MET A 54 -5.96 13.45 -1.63
N VAL A 55 -6.97 14.31 -1.62
CA VAL A 55 -7.39 15.03 -0.40
C VAL A 55 -7.84 14.06 0.68
N ILE A 56 -8.65 13.05 0.31
CA ILE A 56 -9.10 12.00 1.24
C ILE A 56 -7.89 11.20 1.77
N GLY A 57 -6.98 10.78 0.89
CA GLY A 57 -5.79 10.01 1.27
C GLY A 57 -4.85 10.80 2.19
N MET A 58 -4.59 12.07 1.88
CA MET A 58 -3.78 12.95 2.72
C MET A 58 -4.44 13.20 4.08
N GLY A 59 -5.74 13.45 4.10
CA GLY A 59 -6.51 13.65 5.34
C GLY A 59 -6.48 12.40 6.23
N ALA A 60 -6.70 11.22 5.67
CA ALA A 60 -6.62 9.96 6.38
C ALA A 60 -5.22 9.71 6.95
N THR A 61 -4.18 9.89 6.14
CA THR A 61 -2.78 9.73 6.56
C THR A 61 -2.42 10.70 7.69
N TRP A 62 -2.80 11.97 7.57
CA TRP A 62 -2.57 12.97 8.61
C TRP A 62 -3.28 12.59 9.91
N TYR A 63 -4.54 12.16 9.84
CA TYR A 63 -5.31 11.74 11.00
C TYR A 63 -4.65 10.54 11.72
N VAL A 64 -4.29 9.49 10.98
CA VAL A 64 -3.62 8.30 11.54
C VAL A 64 -2.28 8.66 12.18
N ASN A 65 -1.44 9.41 11.48
CA ASN A 65 -0.14 9.84 12.02
C ASN A 65 -0.29 10.67 13.30
N ARG A 66 -1.32 11.53 13.35
CA ARG A 66 -1.61 12.31 14.57
C ARG A 66 -1.99 11.41 15.74
N GLN A 67 -2.79 10.37 15.51
CA GLN A 67 -3.16 9.42 16.57
C GLN A 67 -1.94 8.62 17.05
N ILE A 68 -1.15 8.08 16.13
CA ILE A 68 0.09 7.36 16.45
C ILE A 68 1.01 8.22 17.31
N ASN A 69 1.31 9.44 16.89
CA ASN A 69 2.18 10.36 17.63
C ASN A 69 1.62 10.77 19.00
N LYS A 70 0.31 10.87 19.14
CA LYS A 70 -0.34 11.14 20.41
C LYS A 70 -0.13 9.99 21.39
N TYR A 71 -0.41 8.76 20.98
CA TYR A 71 -0.32 7.58 21.85
C TYR A 71 1.10 7.02 22.01
N LEU A 72 2.05 7.45 21.18
CA LEU A 72 3.47 7.18 21.38
C LEU A 72 4.00 7.81 22.67
N ARG A 73 3.41 8.93 23.11
CA ARG A 73 3.80 9.64 24.34
C ARG A 73 3.03 9.18 25.57
N VAL A 74 2.04 8.34 25.42
CA VAL A 74 1.21 7.85 26.51
C VAL A 74 1.72 6.47 26.94
N PRO A 75 2.26 6.34 28.17
CA PRO A 75 2.70 5.03 28.65
C PRO A 75 1.50 4.11 28.87
N ALA A 76 1.67 2.84 28.52
CA ALA A 76 0.66 1.85 28.80
C ALA A 76 0.65 1.47 30.29
N SER A 77 -0.50 1.10 30.82
CA SER A 77 -0.66 0.72 32.24
C SER A 77 0.20 -0.49 32.64
N THR A 78 0.48 -1.37 31.70
CA THR A 78 1.24 -2.61 31.93
C THR A 78 2.73 -2.37 32.13
N ARG A 79 3.28 -1.23 31.68
CA ARG A 79 4.71 -0.86 31.75
C ARG A 79 5.70 -1.91 31.21
N ILE A 80 5.23 -2.85 30.39
CA ILE A 80 6.07 -3.81 29.68
C ILE A 80 6.41 -3.29 28.31
N THR A 81 7.52 -3.76 27.71
CA THR A 81 7.90 -3.37 26.36
C THR A 81 7.04 -4.06 25.31
N GLY A 82 7.02 -3.51 24.10
CA GLY A 82 6.30 -4.17 23.00
C GLY A 82 6.83 -5.58 22.70
N ALA A 83 8.14 -5.80 22.76
CA ALA A 83 8.73 -7.13 22.60
C ALA A 83 8.22 -8.12 23.68
N GLN A 84 8.20 -7.69 24.96
CA GLN A 84 7.66 -8.52 26.05
C GLN A 84 6.16 -8.79 25.89
N MET A 85 5.39 -7.82 25.38
CA MET A 85 3.99 -8.02 25.07
C MET A 85 3.81 -9.03 23.94
N ALA A 86 4.62 -8.94 22.90
CA ALA A 86 4.61 -9.88 21.78
C ALA A 86 4.87 -11.32 22.25
N GLU A 87 5.89 -11.53 23.08
CA GLU A 87 6.19 -12.85 23.66
C GLU A 87 5.01 -13.40 24.47
N ARG A 88 4.42 -12.58 25.35
CA ARG A 88 3.26 -12.97 26.15
C ARG A 88 2.06 -13.33 25.29
N MET A 89 1.80 -12.56 24.25
CA MET A 89 0.66 -12.77 23.38
C MET A 89 0.83 -14.02 22.52
N LEU A 90 2.04 -14.28 21.99
CA LEU A 90 2.36 -15.53 21.29
C LEU A 90 2.15 -16.74 22.19
N ALA A 91 2.68 -16.69 23.43
CA ALA A 91 2.51 -17.77 24.40
C ALA A 91 1.04 -18.00 24.78
N ALA A 92 0.27 -16.92 24.98
CA ALA A 92 -1.15 -17.01 25.31
C ALA A 92 -1.99 -17.63 24.19
N ASN A 93 -1.58 -17.46 22.94
CA ASN A 93 -2.25 -18.04 21.76
C ASN A 93 -1.64 -19.41 21.34
N GLY A 94 -0.69 -19.94 22.11
CA GLY A 94 -0.05 -21.24 21.81
C GLY A 94 0.79 -21.24 20.55
N VAL A 95 1.18 -20.07 20.03
CA VAL A 95 2.04 -19.93 18.84
C VAL A 95 3.49 -19.99 19.27
N THR A 96 4.18 -21.03 18.83
CA THR A 96 5.59 -21.28 19.17
C THR A 96 6.50 -21.15 17.96
N GLY A 97 7.81 -20.94 18.22
CA GLY A 97 8.84 -20.91 17.16
C GLY A 97 8.91 -19.57 16.39
N VAL A 98 8.17 -18.55 16.81
CA VAL A 98 8.28 -17.20 16.23
C VAL A 98 9.39 -16.44 16.94
N GLN A 99 10.35 -15.93 16.17
CA GLN A 99 11.44 -15.11 16.68
C GLN A 99 11.07 -13.63 16.63
N ILE A 100 11.45 -12.86 17.66
CA ILE A 100 11.20 -11.43 17.71
C ILE A 100 12.53 -10.69 17.59
N HIS A 101 12.66 -9.89 16.54
CA HIS A 101 13.86 -9.13 16.22
C HIS A 101 13.62 -7.63 16.33
N ARG A 102 14.67 -6.90 16.71
CA ARG A 102 14.71 -5.44 16.61
C ARG A 102 15.13 -5.06 15.20
N GLY A 103 14.27 -4.36 14.48
CA GLY A 103 14.54 -3.82 13.15
C GLY A 103 15.07 -2.38 13.16
N GLY A 104 15.16 -1.80 11.97
CA GLY A 104 15.38 -0.38 11.77
C GLY A 104 14.10 0.44 11.93
N PRO A 105 14.19 1.78 11.80
CA PRO A 105 13.03 2.67 11.91
C PRO A 105 11.93 2.30 10.91
N GLN A 106 10.69 2.19 11.39
CA GLN A 106 9.50 1.88 10.58
C GLN A 106 9.58 0.52 9.86
N GLN A 107 10.25 -0.46 10.44
CA GLN A 107 10.37 -1.82 9.90
C GLN A 107 9.53 -2.83 10.69
N ASP A 108 8.32 -2.44 11.08
CA ASP A 108 7.40 -3.37 11.73
C ASP A 108 6.78 -4.31 10.69
N HIS A 109 6.99 -5.61 10.85
CA HIS A 109 6.36 -6.63 10.02
C HIS A 109 6.53 -8.02 10.58
N PHE A 110 5.59 -8.91 10.26
CA PHE A 110 5.73 -10.36 10.38
C PHE A 110 6.15 -10.94 9.05
N ASP A 111 7.23 -11.72 9.03
CA ASP A 111 7.68 -12.50 7.87
C ASP A 111 7.32 -13.98 8.05
N PRO A 112 6.35 -14.49 7.27
CA PRO A 112 5.95 -15.89 7.34
C PRO A 112 7.02 -16.88 6.80
N ARG A 113 8.01 -16.40 6.05
CA ARG A 113 9.06 -17.25 5.48
C ARG A 113 10.11 -17.63 6.52
N SER A 114 10.52 -16.64 7.31
CA SER A 114 11.47 -16.82 8.41
C SER A 114 10.78 -17.11 9.75
N ASN A 115 9.44 -17.06 9.78
CA ASN A 115 8.61 -17.15 11.00
C ASN A 115 9.11 -16.20 12.07
N SER A 116 9.30 -14.94 11.70
CA SER A 116 9.84 -13.92 12.59
C SER A 116 9.03 -12.62 12.56
N ILE A 117 9.00 -11.95 13.70
CA ILE A 117 8.43 -10.61 13.87
C ILE A 117 9.61 -9.64 13.99
N THR A 118 9.65 -8.64 13.14
CA THR A 118 10.58 -7.52 13.25
C THR A 118 9.81 -6.32 13.77
N LEU A 119 10.31 -5.69 14.81
CA LEU A 119 9.75 -4.47 15.41
C LEU A 119 10.75 -3.33 15.30
N ASP A 120 10.26 -2.13 15.02
CA ASP A 120 11.11 -0.94 15.05
C ASP A 120 11.64 -0.67 16.46
N PRO A 121 12.66 0.19 16.64
CA PRO A 121 13.22 0.44 17.95
C PRO A 121 12.23 0.96 18.98
N ASP A 122 11.25 1.76 18.55
CA ASP A 122 10.22 2.35 19.41
C ASP A 122 9.16 1.32 19.81
N ALA A 123 8.77 0.44 18.89
CA ALA A 123 7.86 -0.66 19.19
C ALA A 123 8.53 -1.76 20.01
N PHE A 124 9.81 -2.08 19.74
CA PHE A 124 10.53 -3.15 20.42
C PHE A 124 10.78 -2.83 21.90
N GLY A 125 11.37 -1.66 22.17
CA GLY A 125 11.80 -1.25 23.52
C GLY A 125 10.83 -0.31 24.24
N GLY A 126 9.86 0.26 23.52
CA GLY A 126 8.92 1.22 24.07
C GLY A 126 7.84 0.59 24.93
N THR A 127 7.33 1.37 25.88
CA THR A 127 6.25 1.00 26.79
C THR A 127 4.99 1.83 26.55
N SER A 128 4.92 2.55 25.45
CA SER A 128 3.79 3.38 25.07
C SER A 128 2.62 2.53 24.52
N ILE A 129 1.42 3.12 24.51
CA ILE A 129 0.25 2.46 23.92
C ILE A 129 0.50 2.11 22.46
N THR A 130 1.11 3.00 21.68
CA THR A 130 1.45 2.74 20.28
C THR A 130 2.45 1.59 20.15
N ALA A 131 3.52 1.56 20.97
CA ALA A 131 4.52 0.50 20.93
C ALA A 131 3.90 -0.89 21.16
N ILE A 132 3.04 -1.00 22.17
CA ILE A 132 2.35 -2.24 22.48
C ILE A 132 1.35 -2.60 21.39
N ALA A 133 0.58 -1.64 20.87
CA ALA A 133 -0.40 -1.89 19.82
C ALA A 133 0.26 -2.37 18.52
N THR A 134 1.41 -1.79 18.14
CA THR A 134 2.20 -2.23 16.98
C THR A 134 2.69 -3.67 17.18
N ALA A 135 3.28 -3.97 18.33
CA ALA A 135 3.73 -5.33 18.64
C ALA A 135 2.60 -6.35 18.60
N CYS A 136 1.43 -6.03 19.20
CA CYS A 136 0.24 -6.88 19.14
C CYS A 136 -0.30 -7.07 17.72
N HIS A 137 -0.20 -6.05 16.87
CA HIS A 137 -0.61 -6.12 15.46
C HIS A 137 0.22 -7.17 14.70
N GLU A 138 1.56 -7.14 14.84
CA GLU A 138 2.44 -8.09 14.18
C GLU A 138 2.26 -9.53 14.71
N VAL A 139 2.03 -9.68 16.03
CA VAL A 139 1.66 -10.97 16.61
C VAL A 139 0.32 -11.46 16.07
N GLY A 140 -0.64 -10.57 15.87
CA GLY A 140 -1.91 -10.92 15.22
C GLY A 140 -1.70 -11.55 13.85
N HIS A 141 -0.76 -11.06 13.05
CA HIS A 141 -0.38 -11.67 11.78
C HIS A 141 0.27 -13.05 11.95
N ALA A 142 1.12 -13.22 12.95
CA ALA A 142 1.71 -14.52 13.26
C ALA A 142 0.64 -15.56 13.68
N CYS A 143 -0.32 -15.17 14.51
CA CYS A 143 -1.44 -16.02 14.90
C CYS A 143 -2.32 -16.38 13.69
N GLN A 144 -2.69 -15.42 12.87
CA GLN A 144 -3.44 -15.66 11.62
C GLN A 144 -2.71 -16.63 10.68
N PHE A 145 -1.40 -16.51 10.58
CA PHE A 145 -0.59 -17.42 9.78
C PHE A 145 -0.58 -18.83 10.37
N ALA A 146 -0.40 -18.98 11.69
CA ALA A 146 -0.42 -20.26 12.40
C ALA A 146 -1.77 -20.98 12.27
N GLU A 147 -2.88 -20.25 12.30
CA GLU A 147 -4.23 -20.76 12.10
C GLU A 147 -4.55 -21.08 10.62
N GLY A 148 -3.65 -20.72 9.70
CA GLY A 148 -3.84 -20.93 8.26
C GLY A 148 -4.92 -20.05 7.64
N TYR A 149 -5.10 -18.84 8.16
CA TYR A 149 -6.13 -17.89 7.73
C TYR A 149 -6.11 -17.65 6.23
N ALA A 150 -7.21 -17.99 5.56
CA ALA A 150 -7.31 -18.01 4.10
C ALA A 150 -6.97 -16.67 3.41
N PRO A 151 -7.39 -15.48 3.89
CA PRO A 151 -7.01 -14.21 3.27
C PRO A 151 -5.52 -13.94 3.25
N MET A 152 -4.74 -14.40 4.24
CA MET A 152 -3.28 -14.28 4.21
C MET A 152 -2.64 -15.12 3.11
N LYS A 153 -3.15 -16.34 2.88
CA LYS A 153 -2.71 -17.22 1.80
C LYS A 153 -3.02 -16.61 0.44
N ILE A 154 -4.23 -16.05 0.27
CA ILE A 154 -4.66 -15.37 -0.95
C ILE A 154 -3.76 -14.16 -1.23
N ARG A 155 -3.49 -13.33 -0.22
CA ARG A 155 -2.57 -12.18 -0.35
C ARG A 155 -1.17 -12.63 -0.79
N GLY A 156 -0.63 -13.67 -0.16
CA GLY A 156 0.67 -14.23 -0.51
C GLY A 156 0.74 -14.75 -1.95
N ALA A 157 -0.33 -15.33 -2.46
CA ALA A 157 -0.44 -15.80 -3.85
C ALA A 157 -0.65 -14.65 -4.85
N LEU A 158 -1.36 -13.57 -4.46
CA LEU A 158 -1.64 -12.44 -5.33
C LEU A 158 -0.42 -11.52 -5.52
N VAL A 159 0.44 -11.35 -4.51
CA VAL A 159 1.60 -10.45 -4.58
C VAL A 159 2.52 -10.75 -5.79
N PRO A 160 2.95 -12.00 -6.04
CA PRO A 160 3.77 -12.28 -7.22
C PRO A 160 3.03 -12.04 -8.55
N ALA A 161 1.73 -12.34 -8.61
CA ALA A 161 0.91 -12.10 -9.80
C ALA A 161 0.77 -10.60 -10.11
N VAL A 162 0.52 -9.79 -9.08
CA VAL A 162 0.44 -8.32 -9.21
C VAL A 162 1.79 -7.73 -9.60
N ASN A 163 2.88 -8.18 -8.99
CA ASN A 163 4.23 -7.74 -9.35
C ASN A 163 4.59 -8.09 -10.78
N PHE A 164 4.24 -9.30 -11.23
CA PHE A 164 4.45 -9.70 -12.62
C PHE A 164 3.63 -8.84 -13.58
N ALA A 165 2.34 -8.63 -13.32
CA ALA A 165 1.48 -7.78 -14.14
C ALA A 165 1.97 -6.34 -14.19
N SER A 166 2.42 -5.78 -13.07
CA SER A 166 2.96 -4.42 -12.97
C SER A 166 4.28 -4.26 -13.75
N ASN A 167 5.13 -5.29 -13.78
CA ASN A 167 6.36 -5.26 -14.56
C ASN A 167 6.10 -5.49 -16.06
N ALA A 168 5.21 -6.43 -16.40
CA ALA A 168 4.85 -6.71 -17.79
C ALA A 168 4.22 -5.49 -18.48
N TRP A 169 3.44 -4.70 -17.75
CA TRP A 169 2.85 -3.47 -18.26
C TRP A 169 3.89 -2.45 -18.72
N VAL A 170 4.99 -2.29 -17.99
CA VAL A 170 6.08 -1.37 -18.37
C VAL A 170 6.72 -1.79 -19.71
N PHE A 171 6.90 -3.09 -19.96
CA PHE A 171 7.40 -3.60 -21.23
C PHE A 171 6.44 -3.31 -22.39
N LEU A 172 5.13 -3.52 -22.19
CA LEU A 172 4.12 -3.21 -23.21
C LEU A 172 4.06 -1.73 -23.57
N LEU A 173 4.30 -0.83 -22.61
CA LEU A 173 4.37 0.60 -22.87
C LEU A 173 5.61 0.98 -23.70
N HIS A 174 6.75 0.33 -23.42
CA HIS A 174 7.99 0.63 -24.15
C HIS A 174 7.92 0.19 -25.61
N GLU A 175 7.39 -1.00 -25.86
CA GLU A 175 7.19 -1.54 -27.22
C GLU A 175 6.23 -0.69 -28.07
N ASN A 176 5.16 -0.16 -27.45
CA ASN A 176 4.25 0.75 -28.15
C ASN A 176 4.85 2.13 -28.45
N ALA A 177 5.81 2.59 -27.65
CA ALA A 177 6.49 3.86 -27.90
C ALA A 177 7.45 3.79 -29.12
N ASP A 178 8.11 2.66 -29.30
CA ASP A 178 9.06 2.45 -30.41
C ASP A 178 8.33 2.33 -31.77
N HIS A 179 7.13 1.73 -31.79
CA HIS A 179 6.31 1.64 -33.02
C HIS A 179 5.65 2.97 -33.46
N GLN A 180 5.72 4.03 -32.67
CA GLN A 180 5.21 5.35 -33.05
C GLN A 180 6.27 6.27 -33.68
N GLN A 181 7.52 5.82 -33.80
CA GLN A 181 8.63 6.59 -34.41
C GLN A 181 8.97 6.17 -35.86
N GLU A 182 8.32 5.15 -36.40
CA GLU A 182 8.33 4.77 -37.81
C GLU A 182 7.11 5.34 -38.58
#